data_e3c7a67dfb792562c485358b2c6b92a0
#
_entry.id   e3c7a67dfb792562c485358b2c6b92a0
#
_cell.length_a   1.000
_cell.length_b   1.000
_cell.length_c   1.000
_cell.angle_alpha   90.00
_cell.angle_beta   90.00
_cell.angle_gamma   90.00
#
_symmetry.space_group_name_H-M   'P 1'
#
loop_
_entity.id
_entity.type
_entity.pdbx_description
1 polymer ?
#
loop_
_entity_poly.entity_id
_entity_poly.type
_entity_poly.pdbx_seq_one_letter_code
_entity_poly.pdbx_strand_id
1 'polypeptide(L)' 'MDAFTAGILQRIQNTEADLDRARAAGDDFLAEVEQAELEDLQRLATEHGVRFGAVSNA' A
#
# COMPACT_ATOMS: atom_id res chain seq x y z
N MET A 1 18.51 -1.79 -4.24
CA MET A 1 17.20 -1.08 -4.21
C MET A 1 17.45 0.36 -3.81
N ASP A 2 16.92 1.29 -4.55
CA ASP A 2 17.15 2.68 -4.24
C ASP A 2 16.20 3.19 -3.13
N ALA A 3 16.51 4.37 -2.61
CA ALA A 3 15.76 4.91 -1.48
C ALA A 3 14.30 5.16 -1.85
N PHE A 4 14.04 5.61 -3.07
CA PHE A 4 12.66 5.86 -3.49
C PHE A 4 11.85 4.57 -3.48
N THR A 5 12.39 3.52 -4.09
CA THR A 5 11.72 2.22 -4.15
C THR A 5 11.48 1.66 -2.76
N ALA A 6 12.50 1.71 -1.91
CA ALA A 6 12.36 1.21 -0.54
C ALA A 6 11.29 1.99 0.22
N GLY A 7 11.25 3.30 0.05
CA GLY A 7 10.26 4.14 0.72
C GLY A 7 8.85 3.85 0.27
N ILE A 8 8.64 3.68 -1.04
CA ILE A 8 7.32 3.36 -1.57
C ILE A 8 6.85 2.01 -1.04
N LEU A 9 7.71 1.00 -1.07
CA LEU A 9 7.33 -0.32 -0.59
C LEU A 9 6.99 -0.30 0.90
N GLN A 10 7.76 0.46 1.69
CA GLN A 10 7.49 0.58 3.11
C GLN A 10 6.14 1.24 3.36
N ARG A 11 5.82 2.29 2.61
CA ARG A 11 4.54 2.99 2.77
C ARG A 11 3.38 2.11 2.37
N ILE A 12 3.54 1.32 1.31
CA ILE A 12 2.50 0.38 0.90
C ILE A 12 2.24 -0.63 2.03
N GLN A 13 3.30 -1.19 2.61
CA GLN A 13 3.13 -2.14 3.70
C GLN A 13 2.45 -1.51 4.91
N ASN A 14 2.85 -0.29 5.27
CA ASN A 14 2.25 0.40 6.40
C ASN A 14 0.77 0.68 6.16
N THR A 15 0.44 1.09 4.94
CA THR A 15 -0.94 1.41 4.59
C THR A 15 -1.80 0.15 4.58
N GLU A 16 -1.26 -0.96 4.09
CA GLU A 16 -1.98 -2.24 4.13
C GLU A 16 -2.29 -2.66 5.56
N ALA A 17 -1.32 -2.50 6.46
CA ALA A 17 -1.54 -2.82 7.86
C ALA A 17 -2.58 -1.92 8.50
N ASP A 18 -2.54 -0.63 8.16
CA ASP A 18 -3.52 0.33 8.67
C ASP A 18 -4.93 0.01 8.16
N LEU A 19 -5.02 -0.38 6.89
CA LEU A 19 -6.30 -0.78 6.31
C LEU A 19 -6.87 -2.00 7.02
N ASP A 20 -6.03 -2.99 7.26
CA ASP A 20 -6.47 -4.19 7.96
C ASP A 20 -6.98 -3.86 9.35
N ARG A 21 -6.29 -2.97 10.07
CA ARG A 21 -6.72 -2.55 11.40
C ARG A 21 -8.04 -1.82 11.36
N ALA A 22 -8.23 -0.95 10.36
CA ALA A 22 -9.48 -0.21 10.22
C ALA A 22 -10.64 -1.16 9.97
N ARG A 23 -10.42 -2.14 9.11
CA ARG A 23 -11.47 -3.13 8.82
C ARG A 23 -11.79 -3.97 10.05
N ALA A 24 -10.78 -4.41 10.78
CA ALA A 24 -10.98 -5.19 11.97
C ALA A 24 -11.75 -4.42 13.05
N ALA A 25 -11.54 -3.10 13.08
CA ALA A 25 -12.23 -2.25 14.04
C ALA A 25 -13.62 -1.84 13.58
N GLY A 26 -14.01 -2.18 12.36
CA GLY A 26 -15.29 -1.76 11.79
C GLY A 26 -15.34 -0.28 11.47
N ASP A 27 -14.18 0.35 11.27
CA ASP A 27 -14.09 1.77 10.98
C ASP A 27 -14.17 1.97 9.47
N ASP A 28 -15.39 2.04 8.94
CA ASP A 28 -15.60 2.09 7.50
C ASP A 28 -15.02 3.34 6.87
N PHE A 29 -15.12 4.46 7.56
CA PHE A 29 -14.59 5.72 7.03
C PHE A 29 -13.07 5.63 6.88
N LEU A 30 -12.38 5.18 7.93
CA LEU A 30 -10.94 5.07 7.89
C LEU A 30 -10.50 4.01 6.87
N ALA A 31 -11.27 2.92 6.77
CA ALA A 31 -10.96 1.89 5.78
C ALA A 31 -11.01 2.47 4.36
N GLU A 32 -11.98 3.34 4.07
CA GLU A 32 -12.06 3.98 2.77
C GLU A 32 -10.87 4.90 2.51
N VAL A 33 -10.47 5.66 3.52
CA VAL A 33 -9.34 6.57 3.41
C VAL A 33 -8.06 5.79 3.13
N GLU A 34 -7.84 4.71 3.89
CA GLU A 34 -6.63 3.91 3.71
C GLU A 34 -6.64 3.18 2.38
N GLN A 35 -7.81 2.72 1.94
CA GLN A 35 -7.92 2.07 0.64
C GLN A 35 -7.54 3.03 -0.49
N ALA A 36 -8.01 4.26 -0.43
CA ALA A 36 -7.68 5.26 -1.45
C ALA A 36 -6.18 5.57 -1.42
N GLU A 37 -5.61 5.67 -0.24
CA GLU A 37 -4.18 5.90 -0.09
C GLU A 37 -3.38 4.75 -0.70
N LEU A 38 -3.80 3.52 -0.42
CA LEU A 38 -3.12 2.34 -0.95
C LEU A 38 -3.15 2.33 -2.48
N GLU A 39 -4.31 2.64 -3.06
CA GLU A 39 -4.43 2.68 -4.51
C GLU A 39 -3.52 3.73 -5.13
N ASP A 40 -3.42 4.90 -4.48
CA ASP A 40 -2.52 5.96 -4.96
C ASP A 40 -1.07 5.51 -4.91
N LEU A 41 -0.67 4.86 -3.83
CA LEU A 41 0.70 4.36 -3.68
C LEU A 41 1.01 3.28 -4.71
N GLN A 42 0.05 2.39 -4.97
CA GLN A 42 0.24 1.34 -5.95
C GLN A 42 0.36 1.91 -7.35
N ARG A 43 -0.44 2.92 -7.67
CA ARG A 43 -0.35 3.57 -8.97
C ARG A 43 1.01 4.26 -9.12
N LEU A 44 1.45 4.95 -8.08
CA LEU A 44 2.74 5.62 -8.11
C LEU A 44 3.87 4.60 -8.30
N ALA A 45 3.78 3.48 -7.59
CA ALA A 45 4.77 2.42 -7.72
C ALA A 45 4.81 1.89 -9.16
N THR A 46 3.64 1.64 -9.72
CA THR A 46 3.56 1.14 -11.09
C THR A 46 4.16 2.13 -12.09
N GLU A 47 3.88 3.42 -11.91
CA GLU A 47 4.41 4.45 -12.80
C GLU A 47 5.92 4.50 -12.77
N HIS A 48 6.51 4.13 -11.66
CA HIS A 48 7.97 4.16 -11.51
C HIS A 48 8.60 2.77 -11.65
N GLY A 49 7.82 1.80 -12.10
CA GLY A 49 8.33 0.46 -12.33
C GLY A 49 8.66 -0.32 -11.08
N VAL A 50 8.07 0.06 -9.96
CA VAL A 50 8.29 -0.62 -8.69
C VAL A 50 7.28 -1.76 -8.56
N ARG A 51 7.76 -2.95 -8.23
CA ARG A 51 6.88 -4.08 -7.99
C ARG A 51 6.45 -4.12 -6.54
N PHE A 52 5.20 -4.45 -6.31
CA PHE A 52 4.66 -4.55 -4.96
C PHE A 52 3.68 -5.71 -4.88
N GLY A 53 3.58 -6.26 -3.71
CA GLY A 53 2.57 -7.28 -3.43
C GLY A 53 2.85 -8.62 -3.99
N ALA A 54 3.32 -8.93 -4.83
CA ALA A 54 3.38 -10.09 -5.23
C ALA A 54 4.29 -10.94 -5.35
N VAL A 55 4.39 -11.44 -5.20
CA VAL A 55 5.11 -12.11 -5.23
C VAL A 55 5.14 -13.08 -5.89
N SER A 56 5.05 -13.33 -6.28
CA SER A 56 5.13 -14.15 -6.82
C SER A 56 5.01 -14.76 -7.48
N ASN A 57 4.98 -14.77 -7.86
CA ASN A 57 4.88 -15.31 -8.52
C ASN A 57 5.38 -15.84 -9.12
N ALA A 58 5.63 -15.81 -9.14
CA ALA A 58 6.04 -16.35 -9.82
C ALA A 58 5.92 -17.05 -10.44
#